data_a425d6d156a5836cdaa17632252ac017
#
_entry.id   a425d6d156a5836cdaa17632252ac017
#
_cell.length_a   1.000
_cell.length_b   1.000
_cell.length_c   1.000
_cell.angle_alpha   90.00
_cell.angle_beta   90.00
_cell.angle_gamma   90.00
#
_symmetry.space_group_name_H-M   'P 1'
#
loop_
_entity.id
_entity.type
_entity.pdbx_description
1 polymer ?
#
loop_
_entity_poly.entity_id
_entity_poly.type
_entity_poly.pdbx_seq_one_letter_code
_entity_poly.pdbx_strand_id
1 'polypeptide(L)'
;AIEPSRVPPSAQTQTMPVKSLLTVDTKKLPWEQNPPLHNRWHPAIPPVATVEEGEIVRVEMVDWTGGQIKNDDSADDVKNVDLTQVHYLSGPIKIPTAEPGDLLKVEFLNLGSLPGDEWGFTGTFHKDNGGGFLTDHYPEATKACWDIEGVYCCSRHIPGVRFPGLIHPGLIGTAPSAELLEIWNTREAALVAEEGTPQEKTLCGVMHTRPLACLPNPTGAMLGELGHFSAMMGKDEAWDAIAAEAARTVPGRENGGNCDIKNLSTGCNVYFPVFVPGANLSMGDMHFSQGDGEVSFCGAIEMSGFIELRCTVIKGGMKMLPAVGPSPLNVNPIFEIGPVEPRFSEFIVFEGISVDEEGKQHYLDATLAYKRAVLNCIKYLSQFGYTEEQVYLLLSACPCEGRISGIVDVPNAVATLAIPLAIFDQDVRPKPGAVLEALAQGVKVQMVGRDLARQTAPAPVPNDPRLPDTCVLCDS
;
A
#
# COMPACT_ATOMS: atom_id res chain seq x y z
N ALA A 1 -37.16 -34.22 -36.82
CA ALA A 1 -37.30 -33.30 -35.70
C ALA A 1 -36.44 -33.84 -34.56
N ILE A 2 -35.39 -33.13 -34.20
CA ILE A 2 -34.51 -33.47 -33.07
C ILE A 2 -35.03 -32.63 -31.88
N GLU A 3 -35.54 -33.29 -30.85
CA GLU A 3 -35.96 -32.64 -29.61
C GLU A 3 -34.73 -31.98 -28.92
N PRO A 4 -34.84 -30.75 -28.40
CA PRO A 4 -33.76 -30.13 -27.65
C PRO A 4 -33.66 -30.82 -26.29
N SER A 5 -32.45 -31.33 -25.98
CA SER A 5 -32.10 -31.89 -24.68
C SER A 5 -32.29 -30.83 -23.60
N ARG A 6 -33.09 -31.07 -22.59
CA ARG A 6 -33.24 -30.25 -21.38
C ARG A 6 -31.93 -30.34 -20.61
N VAL A 7 -31.25 -29.22 -20.52
CA VAL A 7 -30.13 -29.03 -19.56
C VAL A 7 -30.75 -29.10 -18.14
N PRO A 8 -30.27 -29.97 -17.27
CA PRO A 8 -30.74 -30.00 -15.89
C PRO A 8 -30.46 -28.65 -15.20
N PRO A 9 -31.33 -28.18 -14.29
CA PRO A 9 -31.07 -26.96 -13.54
C PRO A 9 -29.79 -27.13 -12.76
N SER A 10 -28.89 -26.14 -12.89
CA SER A 10 -27.67 -26.10 -12.12
C SER A 10 -28.04 -26.18 -10.64
N ALA A 11 -27.41 -27.13 -9.92
CA ALA A 11 -27.52 -27.21 -8.48
C ALA A 11 -27.07 -25.82 -7.92
N GLN A 12 -27.98 -25.13 -7.24
CA GLN A 12 -27.66 -23.97 -6.46
C GLN A 12 -26.68 -24.45 -5.38
N THR A 13 -25.41 -24.18 -5.58
CA THR A 13 -24.40 -24.33 -4.55
C THR A 13 -24.81 -23.38 -3.44
N GLN A 14 -25.37 -23.89 -2.34
CA GLN A 14 -25.51 -23.12 -1.11
C GLN A 14 -24.09 -22.75 -0.70
N THR A 15 -23.72 -21.51 -0.95
CA THR A 15 -22.49 -20.96 -0.39
C THR A 15 -22.65 -20.93 1.12
N MET A 16 -21.92 -21.78 1.82
CA MET A 16 -21.83 -21.68 3.29
C MET A 16 -21.31 -20.28 3.63
N PRO A 17 -21.86 -19.62 4.66
CA PRO A 17 -21.35 -18.31 5.06
C PRO A 17 -19.88 -18.44 5.43
N VAL A 18 -19.05 -17.53 4.93
CA VAL A 18 -17.61 -17.48 5.24
C VAL A 18 -17.44 -17.23 6.73
N LYS A 19 -16.58 -18.03 7.38
CA LYS A 19 -16.30 -17.90 8.81
C LYS A 19 -15.48 -16.64 9.04
N SER A 20 -15.98 -15.68 9.81
CA SER A 20 -15.18 -14.58 10.35
C SER A 20 -14.19 -15.15 11.38
N LEU A 21 -12.90 -15.12 11.04
CA LEU A 21 -11.83 -15.63 11.89
C LEU A 21 -11.33 -14.54 12.84
N LEU A 22 -11.04 -13.37 12.31
CA LEU A 22 -10.64 -12.20 13.07
C LEU A 22 -11.51 -11.01 12.64
N THR A 23 -11.99 -10.26 13.60
CA THR A 23 -12.81 -9.07 13.38
C THR A 23 -12.19 -7.87 14.10
N VAL A 24 -12.40 -6.68 13.56
CA VAL A 24 -11.95 -5.43 14.16
C VAL A 24 -13.13 -4.48 14.39
N ASP A 25 -12.96 -3.57 15.33
CA ASP A 25 -13.87 -2.47 15.59
C ASP A 25 -13.11 -1.16 15.29
N THR A 26 -13.41 -0.49 14.18
CA THR A 26 -12.74 0.74 13.75
C THR A 26 -12.93 1.92 14.72
N LYS A 27 -13.80 1.77 15.72
CA LYS A 27 -14.00 2.77 16.79
C LYS A 27 -13.11 2.55 18.00
N LYS A 28 -12.42 1.41 18.06
CA LYS A 28 -11.49 1.05 19.12
C LYS A 28 -10.05 1.28 18.67
N LEU A 29 -9.24 1.61 19.64
CA LEU A 29 -7.80 1.70 19.44
C LEU A 29 -7.19 0.30 19.21
N PRO A 30 -6.06 0.18 18.50
CA PRO A 30 -5.45 -1.12 18.20
C PRO A 30 -5.20 -2.03 19.39
N TRP A 31 -4.89 -1.46 20.56
CA TRP A 31 -4.67 -2.22 21.80
C TRP A 31 -5.96 -2.58 22.55
N GLU A 32 -7.09 -2.06 22.12
CA GLU A 32 -8.42 -2.39 22.67
C GLU A 32 -9.14 -3.46 21.83
N GLN A 33 -8.53 -3.87 20.70
CA GLN A 33 -9.05 -4.96 19.88
C GLN A 33 -8.98 -6.30 20.62
N ASN A 34 -9.85 -7.23 20.24
CA ASN A 34 -9.86 -8.59 20.81
C ASN A 34 -10.02 -9.64 19.68
N PRO A 35 -8.95 -10.38 19.38
CA PRO A 35 -7.61 -10.34 20.00
C PRO A 35 -6.85 -9.05 19.71
N PRO A 36 -5.83 -8.70 20.52
CA PRO A 36 -5.04 -7.50 20.31
C PRO A 36 -4.20 -7.61 19.03
N LEU A 37 -4.04 -6.51 18.32
CA LEU A 37 -3.21 -6.42 17.12
C LEU A 37 -1.70 -6.42 17.49
N HIS A 38 -0.85 -6.64 16.51
CA HIS A 38 0.59 -6.46 16.64
C HIS A 38 1.13 -5.55 15.52
N ASN A 39 2.38 -5.06 15.69
CA ASN A 39 3.01 -4.17 14.71
C ASN A 39 4.51 -4.48 14.53
N ARG A 40 4.90 -5.73 14.79
CA ARG A 40 6.28 -6.20 14.67
C ARG A 40 6.33 -7.59 14.07
N TRP A 41 7.46 -7.92 13.48
CA TRP A 41 7.80 -9.27 13.06
C TRP A 41 8.74 -9.92 14.05
N HIS A 42 8.30 -11.00 14.69
CA HIS A 42 9.13 -11.80 15.60
C HIS A 42 8.55 -13.21 15.76
N PRO A 43 9.40 -14.27 15.80
CA PRO A 43 8.93 -15.66 15.91
C PRO A 43 8.20 -15.95 17.23
N ALA A 44 8.45 -15.18 18.27
CA ALA A 44 7.82 -15.38 19.58
C ALA A 44 6.44 -14.71 19.72
N ILE A 45 5.98 -13.91 18.79
CA ILE A 45 4.62 -13.36 18.84
C ILE A 45 3.63 -14.51 18.67
N PRO A 46 2.78 -14.80 19.70
CA PRO A 46 1.93 -15.97 19.67
C PRO A 46 0.79 -15.82 18.66
N PRO A 47 0.38 -16.91 17.99
CA PRO A 47 -0.77 -16.88 17.11
C PRO A 47 -2.06 -16.67 17.91
N VAL A 48 -2.91 -15.76 17.43
CA VAL A 48 -4.21 -15.44 18.04
C VAL A 48 -5.37 -16.23 17.43
N ALA A 49 -5.13 -16.92 16.32
CA ALA A 49 -6.13 -17.75 15.64
C ALA A 49 -5.46 -18.95 14.96
N THR A 50 -6.28 -19.95 14.62
CA THR A 50 -5.85 -21.14 13.88
C THR A 50 -6.83 -21.37 12.73
N VAL A 51 -6.31 -21.72 11.56
CA VAL A 51 -7.08 -22.11 10.38
C VAL A 51 -6.56 -23.43 9.83
N GLU A 52 -7.46 -24.34 9.51
CA GLU A 52 -7.11 -25.61 8.86
C GLU A 52 -6.96 -25.42 7.33
N GLU A 53 -6.13 -26.24 6.70
CA GLU A 53 -5.97 -26.18 5.25
C GLU A 53 -7.30 -26.35 4.52
N GLY A 54 -7.55 -25.48 3.53
CA GLY A 54 -8.74 -25.51 2.72
C GLY A 54 -9.95 -24.79 3.32
N GLU A 55 -9.93 -24.42 4.61
CA GLU A 55 -10.97 -23.55 5.17
C GLU A 55 -10.96 -22.17 4.51
N ILE A 56 -12.14 -21.64 4.24
CA ILE A 56 -12.32 -20.26 3.78
C ILE A 56 -12.65 -19.41 4.99
N VAL A 57 -11.82 -18.41 5.26
CA VAL A 57 -11.96 -17.53 6.40
C VAL A 57 -11.88 -16.06 6.00
N ARG A 58 -12.55 -15.21 6.76
CA ARG A 58 -12.49 -13.76 6.64
C ARG A 58 -11.64 -13.19 7.77
N VAL A 59 -10.71 -12.34 7.42
CA VAL A 59 -9.84 -11.58 8.32
C VAL A 59 -10.10 -10.11 8.07
N GLU A 60 -10.45 -9.37 9.12
CA GLU A 60 -10.67 -7.93 9.08
C GLU A 60 -9.44 -7.19 9.64
N MET A 61 -9.17 -6.00 9.11
CA MET A 61 -8.01 -5.18 9.45
C MET A 61 -8.44 -3.73 9.60
N VAL A 62 -7.88 -3.03 10.58
CA VAL A 62 -7.94 -1.57 10.65
C VAL A 62 -7.00 -0.97 9.61
N ASP A 63 -7.14 0.32 9.29
CA ASP A 63 -6.13 1.03 8.50
C ASP A 63 -4.75 0.93 9.17
N TRP A 64 -3.69 1.09 8.38
CA TRP A 64 -2.32 0.86 8.85
C TRP A 64 -1.90 1.74 10.04
N THR A 65 -2.56 2.91 10.21
CA THR A 65 -2.29 3.84 11.32
C THR A 65 -3.05 3.47 12.60
N GLY A 66 -4.06 2.58 12.51
CA GLY A 66 -4.96 2.26 13.61
C GLY A 66 -5.88 3.43 13.97
N GLY A 67 -6.29 4.21 12.99
CA GLY A 67 -7.22 5.32 13.12
C GLY A 67 -6.58 6.63 13.58
N GLN A 68 -5.26 6.81 13.39
CA GLN A 68 -4.63 8.11 13.64
C GLN A 68 -5.06 9.16 12.60
N ILE A 69 -5.30 8.76 11.35
CA ILE A 69 -5.77 9.63 10.27
C ILE A 69 -7.30 9.64 10.25
N LYS A 70 -7.88 10.82 10.03
CA LYS A 70 -9.34 11.06 10.09
C LYS A 70 -9.89 11.49 8.74
N ASN A 71 -11.19 11.25 8.54
CA ASN A 71 -11.92 11.71 7.36
C ASN A 71 -12.34 13.17 7.53
N ASP A 72 -11.35 14.05 7.52
CA ASP A 72 -11.53 15.50 7.55
C ASP A 72 -10.59 16.20 6.56
N ASP A 73 -10.67 17.52 6.49
CA ASP A 73 -9.93 18.31 5.49
C ASP A 73 -8.56 18.79 6.00
N SER A 74 -8.15 18.44 7.23
CA SER A 74 -6.83 18.79 7.77
C SER A 74 -5.80 17.72 7.45
N ALA A 75 -4.58 18.12 7.09
CA ALA A 75 -3.43 17.23 6.97
C ALA A 75 -2.55 17.20 8.24
N ASP A 76 -3.03 17.81 9.35
CA ASP A 76 -2.27 17.84 10.61
C ASP A 76 -2.10 16.46 11.23
N ASP A 77 -3.05 15.55 11.01
CA ASP A 77 -2.97 14.16 11.42
C ASP A 77 -1.90 13.38 10.64
N VAL A 78 -1.80 13.57 9.31
CA VAL A 78 -0.71 13.01 8.49
C VAL A 78 0.64 13.61 8.92
N LYS A 79 0.67 14.93 9.18
CA LYS A 79 1.88 15.62 9.65
C LYS A 79 2.42 15.06 10.96
N ASN A 80 1.53 14.68 11.87
CA ASN A 80 1.86 14.31 13.24
C ASN A 80 1.65 12.80 13.52
N VAL A 81 1.42 11.99 12.50
CA VAL A 81 1.24 10.54 12.66
C VAL A 81 2.43 9.92 13.39
N ASP A 82 2.16 9.10 14.39
CA ASP A 82 3.20 8.38 15.13
C ASP A 82 3.65 7.14 14.35
N LEU A 83 4.70 7.31 13.55
CA LEU A 83 5.26 6.22 12.75
C LEU A 83 5.98 5.14 13.58
N THR A 84 6.17 5.31 14.88
CA THR A 84 6.73 4.26 15.76
C THR A 84 5.75 3.11 15.97
N GLN A 85 4.44 3.37 15.80
CA GLN A 85 3.35 2.45 16.08
C GLN A 85 2.87 1.64 14.86
N VAL A 86 3.40 1.88 13.67
CA VAL A 86 2.88 1.30 12.44
C VAL A 86 3.77 0.16 11.91
N HIS A 87 3.16 -0.75 11.08
CA HIS A 87 1.75 -0.92 10.70
C HIS A 87 1.05 -1.86 11.67
N TYR A 88 -0.23 -1.66 11.90
CA TYR A 88 -1.02 -2.58 12.69
C TYR A 88 -1.48 -3.77 11.86
N LEU A 89 -1.29 -4.98 12.41
CA LEU A 89 -1.57 -6.24 11.74
C LEU A 89 -2.59 -7.08 12.52
N SER A 90 -3.51 -7.68 11.79
CA SER A 90 -4.35 -8.78 12.25
C SER A 90 -3.61 -10.09 12.11
N GLY A 91 -3.58 -10.88 13.18
CA GLY A 91 -2.80 -12.12 13.28
C GLY A 91 -1.91 -12.11 14.51
N PRO A 92 -0.92 -13.02 14.61
CA PRO A 92 -0.61 -14.09 13.64
C PRO A 92 -1.67 -15.19 13.60
N ILE A 93 -1.85 -15.81 12.43
CA ILE A 93 -2.76 -16.92 12.20
C ILE A 93 -1.93 -18.19 11.98
N LYS A 94 -2.16 -19.22 12.78
CA LYS A 94 -1.47 -20.49 12.69
C LYS A 94 -2.14 -21.41 11.68
N ILE A 95 -1.34 -22.02 10.80
CA ILE A 95 -1.72 -23.11 9.92
C ILE A 95 -1.00 -24.39 10.44
N PRO A 96 -1.67 -25.27 11.19
CA PRO A 96 -1.02 -26.33 12.00
C PRO A 96 -0.11 -27.27 11.22
N THR A 97 -0.39 -27.50 9.95
CA THR A 97 0.36 -28.40 9.08
C THR A 97 1.61 -27.78 8.46
N ALA A 98 1.77 -26.44 8.54
CA ALA A 98 2.91 -25.74 7.96
C ALA A 98 4.17 -25.92 8.81
N GLU A 99 5.27 -26.33 8.16
CA GLU A 99 6.57 -26.52 8.79
C GLU A 99 7.66 -25.73 8.06
N PRO A 100 8.75 -25.35 8.73
CA PRO A 100 9.87 -24.66 8.09
C PRO A 100 10.36 -25.41 6.84
N GLY A 101 10.51 -24.68 5.73
CA GLY A 101 10.89 -25.23 4.43
C GLY A 101 9.72 -25.56 3.51
N ASP A 102 8.48 -25.45 3.99
CA ASP A 102 7.27 -25.52 3.16
C ASP A 102 7.01 -24.19 2.45
N LEU A 103 6.06 -24.19 1.49
CA LEU A 103 5.40 -22.97 1.01
C LEU A 103 3.98 -22.93 1.54
N LEU A 104 3.55 -21.76 2.01
CA LEU A 104 2.16 -21.46 2.29
C LEU A 104 1.55 -20.77 1.07
N LYS A 105 0.67 -21.49 0.35
CA LYS A 105 -0.17 -20.89 -0.69
C LYS A 105 -1.36 -20.21 -0.02
N VAL A 106 -1.53 -18.92 -0.28
CA VAL A 106 -2.68 -18.13 0.15
C VAL A 106 -3.47 -17.70 -1.09
N GLU A 107 -4.71 -18.12 -1.17
CA GLU A 107 -5.64 -17.77 -2.26
C GLU A 107 -6.53 -16.62 -1.79
N PHE A 108 -6.52 -15.50 -2.50
CA PHE A 108 -7.36 -14.34 -2.21
C PHE A 108 -8.69 -14.48 -2.93
N LEU A 109 -9.76 -14.75 -2.19
CA LEU A 109 -11.06 -15.07 -2.76
C LEU A 109 -11.94 -13.83 -2.89
N ASN A 110 -11.88 -12.93 -1.92
CA ASN A 110 -12.64 -11.69 -1.89
C ASN A 110 -11.94 -10.66 -1.00
N LEU A 111 -12.01 -9.39 -1.38
CA LEU A 111 -11.46 -8.27 -0.61
C LEU A 111 -12.44 -7.10 -0.67
N GLY A 112 -12.49 -6.30 0.38
CA GLY A 112 -13.37 -5.13 0.42
C GLY A 112 -13.11 -4.22 1.62
N SER A 113 -13.74 -3.03 1.59
CA SER A 113 -13.85 -2.15 2.74
C SER A 113 -14.77 -2.76 3.82
N LEU A 114 -14.62 -2.32 5.06
CA LEU A 114 -15.53 -2.72 6.13
C LEU A 114 -16.88 -2.01 5.98
N PRO A 115 -18.02 -2.71 6.19
CA PRO A 115 -19.33 -2.07 6.16
C PRO A 115 -19.46 -0.94 7.19
N GLY A 116 -19.83 0.25 6.72
CA GLY A 116 -19.93 1.46 7.55
C GLY A 116 -18.62 2.24 7.67
N ASP A 117 -17.56 1.81 6.94
CA ASP A 117 -16.25 2.45 6.87
C ASP A 117 -15.76 2.52 5.41
N GLU A 118 -16.67 2.91 4.50
CA GLU A 118 -16.44 2.96 3.06
C GLU A 118 -15.72 4.27 2.67
N TRP A 119 -14.53 4.47 3.19
CA TRP A 119 -13.67 5.61 2.87
C TRP A 119 -12.20 5.23 2.98
N GLY A 120 -11.33 6.09 2.49
CA GLY A 120 -9.90 5.94 2.62
C GLY A 120 -9.17 7.27 2.48
N PHE A 121 -7.86 7.25 2.63
CA PHE A 121 -7.04 8.45 2.54
C PHE A 121 -5.74 8.17 1.80
N THR A 122 -5.18 9.23 1.22
CA THR A 122 -3.83 9.25 0.65
C THR A 122 -3.12 10.46 1.20
N GLY A 123 -1.86 10.35 1.58
CA GLY A 123 -1.11 11.46 2.14
C GLY A 123 0.34 11.55 1.66
N THR A 124 0.93 12.70 1.90
CA THR A 124 2.38 12.91 1.85
C THR A 124 2.81 13.32 3.25
N PHE A 125 3.79 12.63 3.81
CA PHE A 125 4.30 12.99 5.13
C PHE A 125 5.08 14.31 5.07
N HIS A 126 5.10 15.02 6.21
CA HIS A 126 5.98 16.16 6.36
C HIS A 126 7.46 15.72 6.28
N LYS A 127 8.30 16.55 5.69
CA LYS A 127 9.75 16.24 5.51
C LYS A 127 10.46 15.82 6.81
N ASP A 128 10.03 16.34 7.95
CA ASP A 128 10.62 16.01 9.26
C ASP A 128 9.93 14.83 9.93
N ASN A 129 8.93 14.20 9.27
CA ASN A 129 8.20 13.05 9.76
C ASN A 129 8.00 12.00 8.65
N GLY A 130 9.07 11.39 8.16
CA GLY A 130 9.05 10.35 7.14
C GLY A 130 9.24 10.85 5.70
N GLY A 131 8.79 12.03 5.37
CA GLY A 131 8.93 12.60 4.04
C GLY A 131 8.15 11.84 2.96
N GLY A 132 8.67 11.81 1.75
CA GLY A 132 8.10 11.12 0.59
C GLY A 132 9.14 10.97 -0.51
N PHE A 133 8.80 10.27 -1.58
CA PHE A 133 9.69 10.08 -2.73
C PHE A 133 10.15 11.41 -3.35
N LEU A 134 9.24 12.41 -3.32
CA LEU A 134 9.48 13.75 -3.84
C LEU A 134 9.57 14.82 -2.74
N THR A 135 10.03 14.47 -1.55
CA THR A 135 10.05 15.38 -0.39
C THR A 135 10.89 16.66 -0.63
N ASP A 136 11.86 16.62 -1.55
CA ASP A 136 12.64 17.82 -1.94
C ASP A 136 11.78 18.86 -2.68
N HIS A 137 10.70 18.43 -3.33
CA HIS A 137 9.77 19.28 -4.08
C HIS A 137 8.54 19.61 -3.24
N TYR A 138 8.04 18.65 -2.47
CA TYR A 138 6.80 18.72 -1.68
C TYR A 138 7.09 18.37 -0.21
N PRO A 139 7.67 19.31 0.56
CA PRO A 139 8.15 19.05 1.93
C PRO A 139 7.05 19.06 2.98
N GLU A 140 5.88 19.61 2.67
CA GLU A 140 4.77 19.75 3.61
C GLU A 140 3.83 18.54 3.55
N ALA A 141 3.21 18.22 4.68
CA ALA A 141 2.20 17.17 4.72
C ALA A 141 0.95 17.59 3.94
N THR A 142 0.41 16.65 3.17
CA THR A 142 -0.84 16.80 2.43
C THR A 142 -1.72 15.58 2.61
N LYS A 143 -3.03 15.73 2.41
CA LYS A 143 -4.00 14.63 2.53
C LYS A 143 -5.11 14.77 1.49
N ALA A 144 -5.53 13.64 0.93
CA ALA A 144 -6.79 13.50 0.22
C ALA A 144 -7.60 12.38 0.84
N CYS A 145 -8.87 12.65 1.14
CA CYS A 145 -9.84 11.63 1.54
C CYS A 145 -10.64 11.19 0.31
N TRP A 146 -10.97 9.90 0.29
CA TRP A 146 -11.67 9.24 -0.80
C TRP A 146 -12.94 8.60 -0.28
N ASP A 147 -14.05 8.84 -0.96
CA ASP A 147 -15.30 8.16 -0.73
C ASP A 147 -15.38 6.92 -1.63
N ILE A 148 -15.70 5.76 -1.06
CA ILE A 148 -15.74 4.46 -1.74
C ILE A 148 -17.19 4.09 -1.99
N GLU A 149 -17.56 3.93 -3.25
CA GLU A 149 -18.89 3.52 -3.69
C GLU A 149 -18.79 2.26 -4.58
N GLY A 150 -19.00 1.11 -3.96
CA GLY A 150 -18.85 -0.19 -4.63
C GLY A 150 -17.44 -0.40 -5.13
N VAL A 151 -17.26 -0.44 -6.46
CA VAL A 151 -15.95 -0.63 -7.09
C VAL A 151 -15.25 0.68 -7.44
N TYR A 152 -15.89 1.81 -7.24
CA TYR A 152 -15.37 3.13 -7.60
C TYR A 152 -15.02 3.98 -6.37
N CYS A 153 -14.15 4.95 -6.59
CA CYS A 153 -13.90 6.02 -5.62
C CYS A 153 -13.84 7.38 -6.30
N CYS A 154 -14.10 8.42 -5.51
CA CYS A 154 -13.87 9.82 -5.84
C CYS A 154 -13.36 10.58 -4.61
N SER A 155 -12.85 11.79 -4.81
CA SER A 155 -12.30 12.60 -3.71
C SER A 155 -12.80 14.03 -3.78
N ARG A 156 -13.25 14.54 -2.63
CA ARG A 156 -13.56 15.98 -2.49
C ARG A 156 -12.33 16.87 -2.56
N HIS A 157 -11.14 16.30 -2.33
CA HIS A 157 -9.87 17.03 -2.37
C HIS A 157 -9.22 17.04 -3.77
N ILE A 158 -9.63 16.11 -4.66
CA ILE A 158 -9.14 16.03 -6.05
C ILE A 158 -10.36 15.90 -6.96
N PRO A 159 -11.09 16.99 -7.19
CA PRO A 159 -12.34 16.96 -7.95
C PRO A 159 -12.09 16.60 -9.43
N GLY A 160 -13.09 16.04 -10.08
CA GLY A 160 -13.03 15.68 -11.50
C GLY A 160 -12.29 14.38 -11.80
N VAL A 161 -12.02 13.55 -10.79
CA VAL A 161 -11.45 12.21 -10.96
C VAL A 161 -12.35 11.16 -10.33
N ARG A 162 -12.52 10.04 -11.05
CA ARG A 162 -13.23 8.85 -10.58
C ARG A 162 -12.62 7.61 -11.23
N PHE A 163 -12.34 6.59 -10.44
CA PHE A 163 -11.77 5.35 -10.98
C PHE A 163 -12.17 4.12 -10.15
N PRO A 164 -12.16 2.93 -10.78
CA PRO A 164 -12.34 1.68 -10.05
C PRO A 164 -11.06 1.32 -9.30
N GLY A 165 -11.22 0.79 -8.09
CA GLY A 165 -10.12 0.29 -7.29
C GLY A 165 -9.66 -1.10 -7.73
N LEU A 166 -8.46 -1.47 -7.26
CA LEU A 166 -7.93 -2.82 -7.27
C LEU A 166 -7.50 -3.14 -5.83
N ILE A 167 -8.47 -3.60 -5.04
CA ILE A 167 -8.30 -3.79 -3.59
C ILE A 167 -7.28 -4.88 -3.31
N HIS A 168 -6.32 -4.58 -2.43
CA HIS A 168 -5.24 -5.49 -2.06
C HIS A 168 -4.70 -5.16 -0.66
N PRO A 169 -4.02 -6.09 0.03
CA PRO A 169 -3.19 -5.73 1.17
C PRO A 169 -1.87 -5.14 0.70
N GLY A 170 -1.43 -4.02 1.24
CA GLY A 170 -0.05 -3.57 1.13
C GLY A 170 0.87 -4.49 1.91
N LEU A 171 0.38 -5.03 3.03
CA LEU A 171 1.16 -5.82 3.95
C LEU A 171 0.54 -7.18 4.25
N ILE A 172 1.26 -8.27 3.88
CA ILE A 172 0.94 -9.64 4.23
C ILE A 172 2.20 -10.49 4.25
N GLY A 173 2.37 -11.37 5.26
CA GLY A 173 3.54 -12.21 5.35
C GLY A 173 3.50 -13.24 6.47
N THR A 174 4.45 -14.17 6.45
CA THR A 174 4.67 -15.19 7.48
C THR A 174 5.65 -14.70 8.55
N ALA A 175 5.64 -15.28 9.74
CA ALA A 175 6.62 -14.94 10.77
C ALA A 175 8.04 -15.39 10.34
N PRO A 176 9.09 -14.58 10.60
CA PRO A 176 10.46 -14.97 10.37
C PRO A 176 10.92 -16.02 11.37
N SER A 177 11.97 -16.79 11.04
CA SER A 177 12.75 -17.49 12.06
C SER A 177 13.67 -16.52 12.81
N ALA A 178 14.20 -16.92 13.96
CA ALA A 178 15.18 -16.12 14.69
C ALA A 178 16.43 -15.81 13.83
N GLU A 179 16.90 -16.80 13.05
CA GLU A 179 18.03 -16.63 12.13
C GLU A 179 17.74 -15.60 11.04
N LEU A 180 16.54 -15.64 10.44
CA LEU A 180 16.15 -14.68 9.41
C LEU A 180 16.00 -13.26 9.99
N LEU A 181 15.45 -13.15 11.20
CA LEU A 181 15.35 -11.88 11.92
C LEU A 181 16.74 -11.26 12.18
N GLU A 182 17.72 -12.06 12.60
CA GLU A 182 19.09 -11.62 12.79
C GLU A 182 19.72 -11.14 11.46
N ILE A 183 19.47 -11.85 10.36
CA ILE A 183 19.92 -11.44 9.02
C ILE A 183 19.34 -10.05 8.67
N TRP A 184 18.06 -9.81 8.88
CA TRP A 184 17.42 -8.53 8.60
C TRP A 184 18.03 -7.40 9.43
N ASN A 185 18.11 -7.59 10.73
CA ASN A 185 18.62 -6.57 11.64
C ASN A 185 20.10 -6.23 11.36
N THR A 186 20.90 -7.26 11.04
CA THR A 186 22.31 -7.08 10.71
C THR A 186 22.52 -6.31 9.42
N ARG A 187 21.80 -6.64 8.34
CA ARG A 187 21.98 -5.96 7.05
C ARG A 187 21.48 -4.51 7.07
N GLU A 188 20.40 -4.22 7.80
CA GLU A 188 19.90 -2.84 7.95
C GLU A 188 20.83 -2.00 8.82
N ALA A 189 21.40 -2.58 9.90
CA ALA A 189 22.42 -1.92 10.70
C ALA A 189 23.71 -1.65 9.92
N ALA A 190 24.12 -2.57 9.05
CA ALA A 190 25.28 -2.40 8.19
C ALA A 190 25.10 -1.25 7.20
N LEU A 191 23.91 -1.10 6.62
CA LEU A 191 23.57 0.02 5.73
C LEU A 191 23.75 1.37 6.43
N VAL A 192 23.28 1.51 7.66
CA VAL A 192 23.43 2.74 8.45
C VAL A 192 24.91 3.01 8.77
N ALA A 193 25.67 1.98 9.10
CA ALA A 193 27.07 2.11 9.44
C ALA A 193 27.95 2.45 8.22
N GLU A 194 27.67 1.86 7.05
CA GLU A 194 28.41 2.10 5.80
C GLU A 194 28.27 3.55 5.32
N GLU A 195 27.08 4.09 5.36
CA GLU A 195 26.80 5.46 4.95
C GLU A 195 27.31 6.51 5.95
N GLY A 196 27.85 6.09 7.10
CA GLY A 196 28.23 7.01 8.17
C GLY A 196 27.06 7.84 8.67
N THR A 197 25.86 7.26 8.54
CA THR A 197 24.61 7.97 8.77
C THR A 197 24.33 8.06 10.25
N PRO A 198 24.05 9.25 10.79
CA PRO A 198 23.57 9.38 12.15
C PRO A 198 22.34 8.52 12.39
N GLN A 199 22.25 7.94 13.60
CA GLN A 199 21.10 7.08 13.95
C GLN A 199 19.75 7.79 13.81
N GLU A 200 19.75 9.12 13.91
CA GLU A 200 18.57 9.95 13.62
C GLU A 200 18.08 9.88 12.18
N LYS A 201 18.85 9.34 11.24
CA LYS A 201 18.40 9.04 9.86
C LYS A 201 17.73 7.68 9.71
N THR A 202 17.43 7.01 10.79
CA THR A 202 16.65 5.77 10.78
C THR A 202 15.19 6.06 11.14
N LEU A 203 14.27 5.33 10.56
CA LEU A 203 12.83 5.49 10.87
C LEU A 203 12.52 5.12 12.32
N CYS A 204 13.40 4.41 12.99
CA CYS A 204 13.21 3.87 14.31
C CYS A 204 13.68 4.81 15.42
N GLY A 205 12.95 5.81 15.73
CA GLY A 205 13.20 6.65 16.91
C GLY A 205 13.27 8.13 16.64
N VAL A 206 13.60 8.53 15.41
CA VAL A 206 13.53 9.91 14.99
C VAL A 206 12.91 9.99 13.61
N MET A 207 11.91 10.80 13.48
CA MET A 207 11.28 11.16 12.22
C MET A 207 12.29 11.90 11.39
N HIS A 208 12.62 11.35 10.25
CA HIS A 208 13.69 11.92 9.44
C HIS A 208 13.27 12.03 7.98
N THR A 209 13.73 13.06 7.34
CA THR A 209 13.65 13.18 5.89
C THR A 209 14.46 12.04 5.26
N ARG A 210 13.78 11.14 4.53
CA ARG A 210 14.37 9.96 3.88
C ARG A 210 15.14 9.06 4.85
N PRO A 211 14.46 8.35 5.72
CA PRO A 211 15.11 7.38 6.58
C PRO A 211 15.74 6.26 5.74
N LEU A 212 16.99 5.91 6.06
CA LEU A 212 17.75 4.89 5.32
C LEU A 212 17.43 3.47 5.74
N ALA A 213 16.97 3.26 6.95
CA ALA A 213 16.67 1.94 7.50
C ALA A 213 15.57 2.02 8.54
N CYS A 214 14.98 0.85 8.82
CA CYS A 214 13.91 0.70 9.80
C CYS A 214 14.34 -0.28 10.89
N LEU A 215 15.35 0.12 11.67
CA LEU A 215 15.92 -0.71 12.74
C LEU A 215 14.89 -1.03 13.83
N PRO A 216 15.03 -2.17 14.53
CA PRO A 216 14.21 -2.47 15.70
C PRO A 216 14.24 -1.36 16.74
N ASN A 217 13.09 -1.07 17.31
CA ASN A 217 12.94 -0.11 18.39
C ASN A 217 11.76 -0.53 19.28
N PRO A 218 11.95 -0.64 20.61
CA PRO A 218 10.87 -0.97 21.53
C PRO A 218 9.80 0.12 21.65
N THR A 219 10.12 1.38 21.27
CA THR A 219 9.14 2.47 21.26
C THR A 219 8.00 2.15 20.30
N GLY A 220 6.78 2.28 20.77
CA GLY A 220 5.58 2.00 19.98
C GLY A 220 5.36 0.51 19.66
N ALA A 221 6.19 -0.41 20.15
CA ALA A 221 6.03 -1.83 19.88
C ALA A 221 4.76 -2.39 20.51
N MET A 222 4.01 -3.16 19.71
CA MET A 222 2.88 -3.98 20.09
C MET A 222 3.14 -5.41 19.63
N LEU A 223 3.07 -6.35 20.57
CA LEU A 223 3.44 -7.75 20.37
C LEU A 223 2.24 -8.71 20.54
N GLY A 224 1.04 -8.23 20.22
CA GLY A 224 -0.18 -9.01 20.36
C GLY A 224 -0.42 -9.45 21.81
N GLU A 225 -0.66 -10.73 22.05
CA GLU A 225 -0.93 -11.28 23.37
C GLU A 225 0.27 -11.28 24.33
N LEU A 226 1.50 -11.07 23.85
CA LEU A 226 2.68 -10.97 24.74
C LEU A 226 2.72 -9.68 25.55
N GLY A 227 1.83 -8.77 25.32
CA GLY A 227 1.73 -7.52 26.04
C GLY A 227 1.22 -6.43 25.13
N HIS A 228 0.41 -5.60 25.72
CA HIS A 228 -0.17 -4.47 25.03
C HIS A 228 0.87 -3.38 24.87
N PHE A 229 0.46 -2.29 24.27
CA PHE A 229 1.27 -1.10 24.09
C PHE A 229 2.09 -0.77 25.35
N SER A 230 3.40 -0.76 25.22
CA SER A 230 4.34 -0.76 26.34
C SER A 230 4.18 0.39 27.34
N ALA A 231 3.65 1.52 26.88
CA ALA A 231 3.39 2.67 27.77
C ALA A 231 2.22 2.45 28.74
N MET A 232 1.36 1.45 28.50
CA MET A 232 0.11 1.27 29.20
C MET A 232 0.10 0.09 30.18
N MET A 233 0.93 -0.95 29.97
CA MET A 233 0.74 -2.26 30.61
C MET A 233 1.87 -2.70 31.55
N GLY A 234 2.94 -1.95 31.67
CA GLY A 234 4.12 -2.40 32.44
C GLY A 234 4.79 -3.60 31.73
N LYS A 235 6.01 -3.42 31.34
CA LYS A 235 6.81 -4.41 30.62
C LYS A 235 7.37 -5.44 31.58
N ASP A 236 7.48 -6.68 31.12
CA ASP A 236 8.36 -7.66 31.73
C ASP A 236 9.68 -7.78 30.93
N GLU A 237 10.68 -8.43 31.52
CA GLU A 237 11.99 -8.60 30.88
C GLU A 237 11.91 -9.34 29.55
N ALA A 238 10.96 -10.29 29.41
CA ALA A 238 10.75 -11.05 28.19
C ALA A 238 10.18 -10.15 27.08
N TRP A 239 9.21 -9.30 27.42
CA TRP A 239 8.66 -8.32 26.48
C TRP A 239 9.73 -7.34 26.01
N ASP A 240 10.54 -6.80 26.92
CA ASP A 240 11.61 -5.84 26.60
C ASP A 240 12.65 -6.46 25.65
N ALA A 241 13.05 -7.72 25.87
CA ALA A 241 13.98 -8.44 25.02
C ALA A 241 13.43 -8.60 23.59
N ILE A 242 12.18 -9.05 23.44
CA ILE A 242 11.55 -9.25 22.15
C ILE A 242 11.34 -7.91 21.42
N ALA A 243 10.85 -6.89 22.11
CA ALA A 243 10.60 -5.58 21.52
C ALA A 243 11.90 -4.89 21.03
N ALA A 244 13.04 -5.17 21.69
CA ALA A 244 14.34 -4.62 21.30
C ALA A 244 14.89 -5.20 19.99
N GLU A 245 14.48 -6.41 19.60
CA GLU A 245 14.97 -7.09 18.39
C GLU A 245 13.89 -7.31 17.31
N ALA A 246 12.60 -7.18 17.66
CA ALA A 246 11.50 -7.38 16.74
C ALA A 246 11.55 -6.40 15.58
N ALA A 247 11.57 -6.95 14.35
CA ALA A 247 11.67 -6.13 13.15
C ALA A 247 10.41 -5.31 12.93
N ARG A 248 10.61 -4.08 12.48
CA ARG A 248 9.53 -3.18 12.06
C ARG A 248 8.87 -3.72 10.79
N THR A 249 7.61 -3.35 10.59
CA THR A 249 6.78 -3.83 9.48
C THR A 249 6.93 -3.03 8.19
N VAL A 250 7.57 -1.86 8.24
CA VAL A 250 7.71 -0.94 7.10
C VAL A 250 8.43 -1.53 5.89
N PRO A 251 9.58 -2.22 6.00
CA PRO A 251 10.22 -2.82 4.82
C PRO A 251 9.51 -4.10 4.33
N GLY A 252 9.41 -4.25 3.01
CA GLY A 252 9.20 -5.57 2.38
C GLY A 252 10.43 -6.45 2.58
N ARG A 253 10.21 -7.76 2.85
CA ARG A 253 11.28 -8.71 3.17
C ARG A 253 11.00 -10.10 2.61
N GLU A 254 11.85 -11.06 2.90
CA GLU A 254 11.75 -12.45 2.44
C GLU A 254 10.47 -13.15 2.87
N ASN A 255 9.85 -12.72 3.95
CA ASN A 255 8.58 -13.26 4.43
C ASN A 255 7.33 -12.70 3.71
N GLY A 256 7.50 -11.80 2.77
CA GLY A 256 6.47 -10.92 2.21
C GLY A 256 6.54 -9.54 2.88
N GLY A 257 5.75 -9.32 3.91
CA GLY A 257 5.70 -8.05 4.63
C GLY A 257 5.05 -6.94 3.81
N ASN A 258 5.57 -5.73 3.92
CA ASN A 258 5.08 -4.55 3.22
C ASN A 258 5.65 -4.51 1.80
N CYS A 259 4.94 -5.08 0.86
CA CYS A 259 5.38 -5.19 -0.53
C CYS A 259 4.63 -4.28 -1.50
N ASP A 260 3.49 -3.71 -1.08
CA ASP A 260 2.71 -2.70 -1.82
C ASP A 260 2.47 -3.07 -3.28
N ILE A 261 2.10 -4.34 -3.50
CA ILE A 261 1.87 -4.89 -4.84
C ILE A 261 0.39 -4.87 -5.14
N LYS A 262 -0.09 -3.90 -5.91
CA LYS A 262 -1.51 -3.76 -6.26
C LYS A 262 -2.15 -4.99 -6.91
N ASN A 263 -1.36 -5.86 -7.52
CA ASN A 263 -1.86 -7.08 -8.16
C ASN A 263 -2.13 -8.23 -7.17
N LEU A 264 -1.83 -8.06 -5.87
CA LEU A 264 -2.26 -9.00 -4.81
C LEU A 264 -3.74 -8.82 -4.48
N SER A 265 -4.59 -8.94 -5.48
CA SER A 265 -6.02 -8.68 -5.43
C SER A 265 -6.86 -9.95 -5.60
N THR A 266 -8.17 -9.82 -5.73
CA THR A 266 -9.11 -10.95 -5.86
C THR A 266 -8.71 -11.93 -6.96
N GLY A 267 -8.63 -13.22 -6.59
CA GLY A 267 -8.23 -14.31 -7.49
C GLY A 267 -6.72 -14.53 -7.57
N CYS A 268 -5.92 -13.76 -6.85
CA CYS A 268 -4.48 -13.95 -6.74
C CYS A 268 -4.17 -15.18 -5.87
N ASN A 269 -3.05 -15.85 -6.20
CA ASN A 269 -2.43 -16.87 -5.37
C ASN A 269 -1.03 -16.42 -4.98
N VAL A 270 -0.75 -16.33 -3.69
CA VAL A 270 0.59 -15.99 -3.19
C VAL A 270 1.22 -17.20 -2.52
N TYR A 271 2.50 -17.43 -2.77
CA TYR A 271 3.29 -18.53 -2.22
C TYR A 271 4.36 -17.97 -1.29
N PHE A 272 4.07 -17.99 0.00
CA PHE A 272 4.97 -17.48 1.03
C PHE A 272 5.90 -18.59 1.52
N PRO A 273 7.22 -18.32 1.72
CA PRO A 273 8.10 -19.24 2.41
C PRO A 273 7.69 -19.38 3.88
N VAL A 274 7.82 -20.60 4.41
CA VAL A 274 7.52 -20.90 5.81
C VAL A 274 8.83 -21.02 6.58
N PHE A 275 9.02 -20.16 7.59
CA PHE A 275 10.25 -20.10 8.39
C PHE A 275 10.06 -20.64 9.82
N VAL A 276 8.81 -20.73 10.29
CA VAL A 276 8.46 -21.23 11.63
C VAL A 276 7.30 -22.22 11.56
N PRO A 277 7.17 -23.15 12.54
CA PRO A 277 6.01 -24.03 12.60
C PRO A 277 4.70 -23.25 12.65
N GLY A 278 3.75 -23.60 11.79
CA GLY A 278 2.48 -22.93 11.69
C GLY A 278 2.49 -21.69 10.79
N ALA A 279 3.61 -21.35 10.16
CA ALA A 279 3.81 -20.16 9.31
C ALA A 279 3.51 -18.82 10.00
N ASN A 280 2.51 -18.76 10.87
CA ASN A 280 2.07 -17.56 11.62
C ASN A 280 1.85 -16.35 10.68
N LEU A 281 0.84 -16.48 9.81
CA LEU A 281 0.46 -15.49 8.81
C LEU A 281 -0.16 -14.26 9.46
N SER A 282 0.31 -13.06 9.09
CA SER A 282 -0.27 -11.78 9.52
C SER A 282 -0.47 -10.86 8.33
N MET A 283 -1.47 -9.97 8.41
CA MET A 283 -1.82 -9.04 7.35
C MET A 283 -2.40 -7.74 7.89
N GLY A 284 -2.30 -6.69 7.10
CA GLY A 284 -2.81 -5.36 7.40
C GLY A 284 -2.66 -4.44 6.20
N ASP A 285 -2.77 -3.13 6.44
CA ASP A 285 -2.43 -2.13 5.42
C ASP A 285 -3.26 -2.33 4.15
N MET A 286 -4.58 -2.26 4.29
CA MET A 286 -5.50 -2.48 3.18
C MET A 286 -5.60 -1.25 2.29
N HIS A 287 -5.42 -1.46 1.01
CA HIS A 287 -5.51 -0.45 -0.04
C HIS A 287 -6.74 -0.67 -0.91
N PHE A 288 -7.54 0.38 -1.12
CA PHE A 288 -8.61 0.33 -2.13
C PHE A 288 -8.03 0.39 -3.55
N SER A 289 -7.00 1.20 -3.74
CA SER A 289 -6.29 1.39 -5.01
C SER A 289 -4.91 1.96 -4.75
N GLN A 290 -3.98 1.71 -5.67
CA GLN A 290 -2.60 2.21 -5.57
C GLN A 290 -2.04 2.45 -6.97
N GLY A 291 -1.29 3.53 -7.11
CA GLY A 291 -0.41 3.75 -8.25
C GLY A 291 0.93 3.04 -8.06
N ASP A 292 1.52 2.53 -9.14
CA ASP A 292 2.82 1.86 -9.06
C ASP A 292 3.88 2.76 -8.44
N GLY A 293 4.58 2.21 -7.44
CA GLY A 293 5.63 2.91 -6.72
C GLY A 293 5.18 3.62 -5.46
N GLU A 294 3.85 3.72 -5.21
CA GLU A 294 3.31 4.32 -3.98
C GLU A 294 4.03 5.62 -3.59
N VAL A 295 4.15 6.50 -4.58
CA VAL A 295 5.13 7.59 -4.63
C VAL A 295 4.99 8.67 -3.55
N SER A 296 3.86 8.76 -2.86
CA SER A 296 3.66 9.72 -1.76
C SER A 296 4.01 9.17 -0.37
N PHE A 297 4.29 7.86 -0.24
CA PHE A 297 4.66 7.11 0.95
C PHE A 297 3.52 6.78 1.93
N CYS A 298 2.53 7.59 2.09
CA CYS A 298 1.21 7.27 2.63
C CYS A 298 0.32 7.15 1.39
N GLY A 299 0.65 6.16 0.56
CA GLY A 299 0.59 6.39 -0.87
C GLY A 299 -0.54 5.71 -1.60
N ALA A 300 -1.21 4.75 -1.05
CA ALA A 300 -2.40 4.15 -1.65
C ALA A 300 -3.67 4.95 -1.27
N ILE A 301 -4.83 4.44 -1.59
CA ILE A 301 -6.04 4.76 -0.86
C ILE A 301 -6.11 3.81 0.33
N GLU A 302 -5.57 4.27 1.42
CA GLU A 302 -5.44 3.56 2.69
C GLU A 302 -6.80 3.41 3.35
N MET A 303 -7.17 2.20 3.79
CA MET A 303 -8.49 1.94 4.35
C MET A 303 -8.48 0.82 5.39
N SER A 304 -9.52 0.77 6.20
CA SER A 304 -9.88 -0.45 6.91
C SER A 304 -10.58 -1.41 5.96
N GLY A 305 -10.30 -2.70 6.07
CA GLY A 305 -10.84 -3.64 5.10
C GLY A 305 -10.81 -5.08 5.55
N PHE A 306 -11.14 -5.99 4.63
CA PHE A 306 -11.11 -7.42 4.89
C PHE A 306 -10.54 -8.21 3.71
N ILE A 307 -10.04 -9.40 4.02
CA ILE A 307 -9.69 -10.43 3.06
C ILE A 307 -10.43 -11.73 3.40
N GLU A 308 -11.06 -12.34 2.42
CA GLU A 308 -11.52 -13.74 2.48
C GLU A 308 -10.49 -14.58 1.76
N LEU A 309 -9.89 -15.52 2.48
CA LEU A 309 -8.75 -16.28 1.99
C LEU A 309 -8.88 -17.78 2.30
N ARG A 310 -8.08 -18.56 1.59
CA ARG A 310 -7.88 -19.98 1.83
C ARG A 310 -6.39 -20.31 1.82
N CYS A 311 -5.95 -21.10 2.79
CA CYS A 311 -4.57 -21.54 2.92
C CYS A 311 -4.40 -23.00 2.50
N THR A 312 -3.28 -23.31 1.83
CA THR A 312 -2.84 -24.67 1.50
C THR A 312 -1.33 -24.77 1.69
N VAL A 313 -0.84 -25.87 2.23
CA VAL A 313 0.59 -26.09 2.46
C VAL A 313 1.20 -26.94 1.35
N ILE A 314 2.27 -26.47 0.74
CA ILE A 314 3.07 -27.21 -0.23
C ILE A 314 4.32 -27.70 0.47
N LYS A 315 4.32 -28.98 0.84
CA LYS A 315 5.40 -29.59 1.61
C LYS A 315 6.74 -29.54 0.91
N GLY A 316 7.76 -29.02 1.61
CA GLY A 316 9.12 -28.85 1.08
C GLY A 316 9.22 -27.88 -0.08
N GLY A 317 8.16 -27.10 -0.35
CA GLY A 317 8.04 -26.24 -1.52
C GLY A 317 9.03 -25.09 -1.56
N MET A 318 9.55 -24.64 -0.41
CA MET A 318 10.55 -23.57 -0.34
C MET A 318 11.81 -23.87 -1.16
N LYS A 319 12.13 -25.17 -1.40
CA LYS A 319 13.23 -25.58 -2.28
C LYS A 319 13.03 -25.21 -3.75
N MET A 320 11.81 -24.86 -4.15
CA MET A 320 11.51 -24.39 -5.51
C MET A 320 11.88 -22.93 -5.70
N LEU A 321 12.00 -22.17 -4.61
CA LEU A 321 12.39 -20.77 -4.66
C LEU A 321 13.92 -20.68 -4.66
N PRO A 322 14.52 -19.93 -5.61
CA PRO A 322 15.97 -19.73 -5.60
C PRO A 322 16.33 -18.79 -4.46
N ALA A 323 17.35 -19.15 -3.67
CA ALA A 323 17.96 -18.21 -2.76
C ALA A 323 18.79 -17.19 -3.55
N VAL A 324 18.53 -15.91 -3.31
CA VAL A 324 19.19 -14.79 -4.01
C VAL A 324 20.25 -14.08 -3.17
N GLY A 325 20.51 -14.57 -1.96
CA GLY A 325 21.47 -14.07 -1.01
C GLY A 325 22.40 -15.17 -0.47
N PRO A 326 23.25 -14.85 0.51
CA PRO A 326 24.24 -15.79 1.08
C PRO A 326 23.60 -16.89 1.94
N SER A 327 22.39 -16.67 2.46
CA SER A 327 21.66 -17.65 3.25
C SER A 327 20.60 -18.37 2.41
N PRO A 328 20.34 -19.67 2.65
CA PRO A 328 19.21 -20.38 2.04
C PRO A 328 17.84 -19.81 2.46
N LEU A 329 17.80 -18.95 3.46
CA LEU A 329 16.61 -18.23 3.89
C LEU A 329 16.32 -16.97 3.05
N ASN A 330 17.26 -16.51 2.21
CA ASN A 330 17.07 -15.36 1.35
C ASN A 330 16.25 -15.72 0.09
N VAL A 331 15.02 -16.12 0.29
CA VAL A 331 14.03 -16.44 -0.74
C VAL A 331 12.84 -15.51 -0.64
N ASN A 332 12.31 -15.06 -1.77
CA ASN A 332 11.16 -14.16 -1.80
C ASN A 332 9.89 -14.91 -2.21
N PRO A 333 8.72 -14.46 -1.76
CA PRO A 333 7.44 -14.95 -2.26
C PRO A 333 7.33 -14.80 -3.78
N ILE A 334 6.55 -15.67 -4.38
CA ILE A 334 6.07 -15.55 -5.77
C ILE A 334 4.55 -15.54 -5.77
N PHE A 335 3.94 -15.02 -6.81
CA PHE A 335 2.48 -14.98 -6.90
C PHE A 335 1.98 -15.10 -8.33
N GLU A 336 0.72 -15.51 -8.45
CA GLU A 336 -0.05 -15.53 -9.69
C GLU A 336 -1.06 -14.40 -9.65
N ILE A 337 -1.08 -13.55 -10.68
CA ILE A 337 -2.06 -12.47 -10.79
C ILE A 337 -3.45 -13.07 -11.03
N GLY A 338 -4.44 -12.58 -10.30
CA GLY A 338 -5.84 -12.97 -10.46
C GLY A 338 -6.46 -12.40 -11.74
N PRO A 339 -7.66 -12.88 -12.10
CA PRO A 339 -8.36 -12.42 -13.31
C PRO A 339 -9.07 -11.08 -13.13
N VAL A 340 -9.20 -10.59 -11.90
CA VAL A 340 -9.92 -9.35 -11.57
C VAL A 340 -8.93 -8.19 -11.56
N GLU A 341 -8.99 -7.38 -12.59
CA GLU A 341 -8.16 -6.18 -12.73
C GLU A 341 -8.93 -5.14 -13.56
N PRO A 342 -8.98 -3.86 -13.12
CA PRO A 342 -9.52 -2.80 -13.96
C PRO A 342 -8.67 -2.66 -15.23
N ARG A 343 -9.32 -2.69 -16.39
CA ARG A 343 -8.62 -2.55 -17.67
C ARG A 343 -9.00 -1.25 -18.35
N PHE A 344 -8.00 -0.44 -18.61
CA PHE A 344 -8.14 0.80 -19.35
C PHE A 344 -7.60 0.62 -20.78
N SER A 345 -8.25 1.23 -21.74
CA SER A 345 -7.84 1.16 -23.16
C SER A 345 -6.93 2.31 -23.57
N GLU A 346 -6.97 3.42 -22.87
CA GLU A 346 -6.26 4.65 -23.24
C GLU A 346 -5.49 5.21 -22.05
N PHE A 347 -4.22 5.53 -22.30
CA PHE A 347 -3.32 6.09 -21.30
C PHE A 347 -2.59 7.30 -21.88
N ILE A 348 -2.26 8.26 -21.06
CA ILE A 348 -1.19 9.21 -21.32
C ILE A 348 0.06 8.75 -20.58
N VAL A 349 1.21 8.75 -21.25
CA VAL A 349 2.45 8.17 -20.70
C VAL A 349 3.52 9.23 -20.59
N PHE A 350 4.17 9.29 -19.45
CA PHE A 350 5.27 10.20 -19.15
C PHE A 350 6.56 9.40 -19.06
N GLU A 351 7.58 9.85 -19.75
CA GLU A 351 8.91 9.26 -19.76
C GLU A 351 9.83 10.02 -18.81
N GLY A 352 10.73 9.30 -18.15
CA GLY A 352 11.86 9.85 -17.41
C GLY A 352 13.14 9.09 -17.74
N ILE A 353 14.25 9.81 -17.76
CA ILE A 353 15.60 9.26 -17.96
C ILE A 353 16.49 9.53 -16.74
N SER A 354 17.60 8.82 -16.62
CA SER A 354 18.51 8.92 -15.48
C SER A 354 19.43 10.16 -15.54
N VAL A 355 18.82 11.33 -15.75
CA VAL A 355 19.45 12.65 -15.71
C VAL A 355 18.70 13.48 -14.66
N ASP A 356 19.43 14.03 -13.67
CA ASP A 356 18.83 14.85 -12.62
C ASP A 356 18.41 16.26 -13.10
N GLU A 357 17.88 17.07 -12.20
CA GLU A 357 17.37 18.40 -12.53
C GLU A 357 18.48 19.41 -12.82
N GLU A 358 19.68 19.15 -12.34
CA GLU A 358 20.89 19.92 -12.62
C GLU A 358 21.55 19.50 -13.96
N GLY A 359 20.99 18.48 -14.65
CA GLY A 359 21.49 17.96 -15.90
C GLY A 359 22.65 16.96 -15.74
N LYS A 360 22.91 16.45 -14.52
CA LYS A 360 23.94 15.46 -14.25
C LYS A 360 23.44 14.07 -14.64
N GLN A 361 24.31 13.34 -15.34
CA GLN A 361 24.08 11.96 -15.77
C GLN A 361 24.33 10.98 -14.63
N HIS A 362 23.37 10.06 -14.41
CA HIS A 362 23.48 8.95 -13.46
C HIS A 362 23.39 7.63 -14.22
N TYR A 363 24.40 6.77 -14.09
CA TYR A 363 24.53 5.53 -14.84
C TYR A 363 23.42 4.54 -14.50
N LEU A 364 22.52 4.30 -15.44
CA LEU A 364 21.41 3.33 -15.38
C LEU A 364 20.56 3.41 -14.09
N ASP A 365 20.41 4.59 -13.51
CA ASP A 365 19.61 4.81 -12.29
C ASP A 365 18.12 4.81 -12.65
N ALA A 366 17.48 3.66 -12.47
CA ALA A 366 16.05 3.49 -12.75
C ALA A 366 15.16 4.25 -11.74
N THR A 367 15.62 4.43 -10.50
CA THR A 367 14.89 5.19 -9.47
C THR A 367 14.82 6.66 -9.86
N LEU A 368 15.94 7.24 -10.28
CA LEU A 368 15.98 8.61 -10.77
C LEU A 368 15.13 8.77 -12.04
N ALA A 369 15.22 7.81 -12.98
CA ALA A 369 14.40 7.83 -14.19
C ALA A 369 12.90 7.84 -13.85
N TYR A 370 12.46 7.02 -12.90
CA TYR A 370 11.06 7.01 -12.44
C TYR A 370 10.67 8.31 -11.75
N LYS A 371 11.54 8.86 -10.90
CA LYS A 371 11.34 10.20 -10.27
C LYS A 371 11.09 11.27 -11.34
N ARG A 372 11.85 11.25 -12.42
CA ARG A 372 11.67 12.20 -13.55
C ARG A 372 10.33 12.00 -14.27
N ALA A 373 9.90 10.74 -14.48
CA ALA A 373 8.61 10.46 -15.08
C ALA A 373 7.43 10.99 -14.22
N VAL A 374 7.50 10.79 -12.90
CA VAL A 374 6.50 11.30 -11.94
C VAL A 374 6.46 12.83 -11.95
N LEU A 375 7.61 13.51 -11.86
CA LEU A 375 7.69 14.97 -11.91
C LEU A 375 7.16 15.54 -13.21
N ASN A 376 7.47 14.90 -14.35
CA ASN A 376 6.96 15.31 -15.67
C ASN A 376 5.42 15.21 -15.71
N CYS A 377 4.84 14.14 -15.14
CA CYS A 377 3.39 13.99 -15.06
C CYS A 377 2.76 15.07 -14.17
N ILE A 378 3.33 15.34 -13.00
CA ILE A 378 2.83 16.38 -12.08
C ILE A 378 2.81 17.75 -12.78
N LYS A 379 3.92 18.15 -13.38
CA LYS A 379 4.04 19.42 -14.10
C LYS A 379 3.09 19.52 -15.30
N TYR A 380 2.81 18.40 -15.96
CA TYR A 380 1.89 18.39 -17.08
C TYR A 380 0.43 18.53 -16.62
N LEU A 381 -0.02 17.69 -15.67
CA LEU A 381 -1.41 17.68 -15.22
C LEU A 381 -1.79 18.92 -14.42
N SER A 382 -0.84 19.59 -13.77
CA SER A 382 -1.11 20.87 -13.09
C SER A 382 -1.57 21.98 -14.03
N GLN A 383 -1.35 21.84 -15.35
CA GLN A 383 -1.86 22.76 -16.35
C GLN A 383 -3.37 22.64 -16.60
N PHE A 384 -4.01 21.59 -16.07
CA PHE A 384 -5.44 21.30 -16.23
C PHE A 384 -6.28 21.65 -15.00
N GLY A 385 -5.76 22.52 -14.11
CA GLY A 385 -6.47 23.08 -12.96
C GLY A 385 -6.23 22.36 -11.64
N TYR A 386 -5.42 21.30 -11.62
CA TYR A 386 -4.98 20.63 -10.40
C TYR A 386 -3.77 21.37 -9.79
N THR A 387 -3.62 21.32 -8.47
CA THR A 387 -2.33 21.69 -7.85
C THR A 387 -1.33 20.55 -8.04
N GLU A 388 -0.05 20.85 -7.90
CA GLU A 388 1.01 19.83 -8.02
C GLU A 388 0.87 18.75 -6.94
N GLU A 389 0.47 19.14 -5.72
CA GLU A 389 0.21 18.23 -4.62
C GLU A 389 -1.00 17.33 -4.89
N GLN A 390 -2.09 17.87 -5.46
CA GLN A 390 -3.24 17.07 -5.88
C GLN A 390 -2.84 16.01 -6.90
N VAL A 391 -2.03 16.36 -7.88
CA VAL A 391 -1.53 15.41 -8.87
C VAL A 391 -0.61 14.38 -8.19
N TYR A 392 0.27 14.80 -7.29
CA TYR A 392 1.16 13.89 -6.58
C TYR A 392 0.37 12.83 -5.79
N LEU A 393 -0.65 13.25 -5.02
CA LEU A 393 -1.55 12.32 -4.32
C LEU A 393 -2.33 11.42 -5.29
N LEU A 394 -2.83 11.99 -6.42
CA LEU A 394 -3.54 11.22 -7.44
C LEU A 394 -2.68 10.11 -8.03
N LEU A 395 -1.42 10.38 -8.36
CA LEU A 395 -0.49 9.38 -8.93
C LEU A 395 -0.19 8.25 -7.96
N SER A 396 -0.24 8.53 -6.68
CA SER A 396 -0.04 7.52 -5.65
C SER A 396 -1.29 6.64 -5.42
N ALA A 397 -2.49 7.20 -5.64
CA ALA A 397 -3.78 6.59 -5.36
C ALA A 397 -4.42 5.88 -6.56
N CYS A 398 -4.37 6.49 -7.76
CA CYS A 398 -5.04 5.95 -8.94
C CYS A 398 -4.27 4.76 -9.54
N PRO A 399 -4.94 3.88 -10.33
CA PRO A 399 -4.32 2.69 -10.90
C PRO A 399 -3.38 3.03 -12.07
N CYS A 400 -2.45 3.97 -11.87
CA CYS A 400 -1.41 4.24 -12.84
C CYS A 400 -0.35 3.12 -12.87
N GLU A 401 0.35 3.00 -13.99
CA GLU A 401 1.33 1.95 -14.23
C GLU A 401 2.74 2.53 -14.37
N GLY A 402 3.63 2.12 -13.45
CA GLY A 402 5.06 2.41 -13.48
C GLY A 402 5.83 1.27 -14.12
N ARG A 403 6.73 1.57 -15.05
CA ARG A 403 7.54 0.55 -15.72
C ARG A 403 8.99 0.99 -15.89
N ILE A 404 9.90 0.05 -15.68
CA ILE A 404 11.26 0.17 -16.19
C ILE A 404 11.20 -0.22 -17.66
N SER A 405 11.28 0.75 -18.58
CA SER A 405 11.15 0.52 -20.02
C SER A 405 12.46 0.07 -20.63
N GLY A 406 13.58 0.61 -20.16
CA GLY A 406 14.92 0.23 -20.61
C GLY A 406 15.96 0.44 -19.50
N ILE A 407 16.81 -0.55 -19.32
CA ILE A 407 17.96 -0.52 -18.39
C ILE A 407 19.25 -0.94 -19.12
N VAL A 408 19.22 -0.88 -20.45
CA VAL A 408 20.25 -1.36 -21.35
C VAL A 408 20.87 -0.23 -22.18
N ASP A 409 20.23 0.91 -22.26
CA ASP A 409 20.57 2.02 -23.16
C ASP A 409 21.61 2.97 -22.55
N VAL A 410 22.74 2.39 -22.18
CA VAL A 410 23.88 3.09 -21.55
C VAL A 410 24.14 4.46 -22.21
N PRO A 411 24.22 5.54 -21.40
CA PRO A 411 24.27 5.59 -19.94
C PRO A 411 22.92 5.72 -19.25
N ASN A 412 21.80 5.79 -19.98
CA ASN A 412 20.48 6.06 -19.41
C ASN A 412 19.70 4.78 -19.05
N ALA A 413 19.06 4.80 -17.89
CA ALA A 413 17.84 4.05 -17.69
C ALA A 413 16.65 4.89 -18.18
N VAL A 414 15.60 4.21 -18.64
CA VAL A 414 14.33 4.81 -19.05
C VAL A 414 13.21 4.18 -18.23
N ALA A 415 12.42 5.01 -17.54
CA ALA A 415 11.21 4.59 -16.85
C ALA A 415 10.01 5.37 -17.40
N THR A 416 8.83 4.76 -17.31
CA THR A 416 7.57 5.38 -17.73
C THR A 416 6.54 5.29 -16.64
N LEU A 417 5.68 6.32 -16.57
CA LEU A 417 4.46 6.38 -15.77
C LEU A 417 3.29 6.58 -16.73
N ALA A 418 2.36 5.61 -16.76
CA ALA A 418 1.16 5.65 -17.59
C ALA A 418 -0.06 5.90 -16.69
N ILE A 419 -0.81 6.98 -16.96
CA ILE A 419 -2.03 7.30 -16.24
C ILE A 419 -3.24 7.08 -17.15
N PRO A 420 -4.31 6.37 -16.69
CA PRO A 420 -5.49 6.13 -17.49
C PRO A 420 -6.24 7.44 -17.79
N LEU A 421 -6.61 7.67 -19.04
CA LEU A 421 -7.34 8.87 -19.44
C LEU A 421 -8.80 8.87 -18.95
N ALA A 422 -9.37 7.67 -18.80
CA ALA A 422 -10.78 7.52 -18.42
C ALA A 422 -11.09 7.87 -16.95
N ILE A 423 -10.07 8.16 -16.13
CA ILE A 423 -10.29 8.58 -14.74
C ILE A 423 -10.67 10.06 -14.61
N PHE A 424 -10.42 10.86 -15.65
CA PHE A 424 -10.68 12.29 -15.66
C PHE A 424 -12.04 12.60 -16.28
N ASP A 425 -12.77 13.55 -15.75
CA ASP A 425 -13.99 14.11 -16.33
C ASP A 425 -13.69 15.10 -17.47
N GLN A 426 -12.45 15.50 -17.65
CA GLN A 426 -11.95 16.37 -18.70
C GLN A 426 -10.92 15.67 -19.59
N ASP A 427 -10.75 16.16 -20.83
CA ASP A 427 -9.74 15.65 -21.74
C ASP A 427 -8.38 16.31 -21.50
N VAL A 428 -7.47 15.55 -20.87
CA VAL A 428 -6.12 15.99 -20.51
C VAL A 428 -5.06 15.72 -21.61
N ARG A 429 -5.47 15.38 -22.84
CA ARG A 429 -4.53 15.20 -23.96
C ARG A 429 -3.96 16.55 -24.42
N PRO A 430 -2.73 16.54 -24.99
CA PRO A 430 -2.16 17.77 -25.58
C PRO A 430 -3.08 18.32 -26.67
N LYS A 431 -3.46 19.60 -26.54
CA LYS A 431 -4.28 20.32 -27.53
C LYS A 431 -3.59 21.62 -27.95
N PRO A 432 -3.67 22.02 -29.22
CA PRO A 432 -3.23 23.35 -29.65
C PRO A 432 -3.96 24.44 -28.86
N GLY A 433 -3.25 25.34 -28.22
CA GLY A 433 -3.81 26.50 -27.51
C GLY A 433 -4.32 26.25 -26.10
N ALA A 434 -4.37 25.03 -25.58
CA ALA A 434 -4.88 24.72 -24.23
C ALA A 434 -4.19 25.53 -23.12
N VAL A 435 -2.87 25.70 -23.20
CA VAL A 435 -2.10 26.49 -22.23
C VAL A 435 -2.45 27.98 -22.30
N LEU A 436 -2.74 28.49 -23.49
CA LEU A 436 -3.10 29.91 -23.67
C LEU A 436 -4.50 30.21 -23.12
N GLU A 437 -5.44 29.28 -23.18
CA GLU A 437 -6.77 29.43 -22.63
C GLU A 437 -6.78 29.42 -21.09
N ALA A 438 -6.05 28.52 -20.49
CA ALA A 438 -5.92 28.44 -19.02
C ALA A 438 -5.24 29.70 -18.45
N LEU A 439 -4.19 30.19 -19.11
CA LEU A 439 -3.54 31.47 -18.73
C LEU A 439 -4.41 32.67 -19.00
N ALA A 440 -5.21 32.69 -20.08
CA ALA A 440 -6.10 33.79 -20.46
C ALA A 440 -7.32 33.89 -19.54
N GLN A 441 -7.79 32.79 -18.94
CA GLN A 441 -8.88 32.77 -17.98
C GLN A 441 -8.46 33.29 -16.59
N GLY A 442 -7.18 33.62 -16.41
CA GLY A 442 -6.69 34.24 -15.20
C GLY A 442 -6.89 33.41 -13.92
N VAL A 443 -6.79 32.08 -14.05
CA VAL A 443 -6.77 31.17 -12.90
C VAL A 443 -5.53 31.51 -12.09
N LYS A 444 -5.66 32.52 -11.22
CA LYS A 444 -4.70 32.74 -10.15
C LYS A 444 -4.84 31.56 -9.22
N VAL A 445 -3.90 30.64 -9.31
CA VAL A 445 -3.68 29.65 -8.27
C VAL A 445 -3.33 30.46 -7.02
N GLN A 446 -4.33 30.75 -6.21
CA GLN A 446 -4.11 31.34 -4.91
C GLN A 446 -3.63 30.19 -4.05
N MET A 447 -2.34 30.15 -3.79
CA MET A 447 -1.76 29.30 -2.75
C MET A 447 -2.37 29.74 -1.43
N VAL A 448 -3.51 29.19 -1.10
CA VAL A 448 -4.09 29.30 0.24
C VAL A 448 -3.38 28.23 1.07
N GLY A 449 -2.58 28.72 1.99
CA GLY A 449 -1.84 27.83 2.88
C GLY A 449 -2.77 26.87 3.60
N ARG A 450 -2.42 25.60 3.57
CA ARG A 450 -2.90 24.48 4.38
C ARG A 450 -4.31 23.95 4.17
N ASP A 451 -5.17 24.57 3.39
CA ASP A 451 -6.49 24.04 3.05
C ASP A 451 -6.51 23.60 1.59
N LEU A 452 -6.57 22.30 1.36
CA LEU A 452 -6.94 21.72 0.06
C LEU A 452 -8.43 21.98 -0.25
N ALA A 453 -9.03 22.95 0.47
CA ALA A 453 -10.42 23.31 0.36
C ALA A 453 -10.77 23.83 -1.02
N ARG A 454 -11.65 23.08 -1.67
CA ARG A 454 -12.50 23.45 -2.81
C ARG A 454 -11.91 24.52 -3.74
N GLN A 455 -11.01 24.10 -4.61
CA GLN A 455 -10.87 24.80 -5.88
C GLN A 455 -11.99 24.26 -6.79
N THR A 456 -12.82 25.14 -7.29
CA THR A 456 -13.84 24.76 -8.27
C THR A 456 -13.14 24.18 -9.49
N ALA A 457 -13.37 22.88 -9.73
CA ALA A 457 -12.98 22.25 -10.99
C ALA A 457 -13.56 23.06 -12.17
N PRO A 458 -12.89 23.14 -13.32
CA PRO A 458 -13.52 23.64 -14.51
C PRO A 458 -14.82 22.84 -14.75
N ALA A 459 -15.86 23.55 -15.19
CA ALA A 459 -17.16 22.93 -15.43
C ALA A 459 -17.01 21.66 -16.30
N PRO A 460 -17.68 20.56 -15.95
CA PRO A 460 -17.58 19.32 -16.72
C PRO A 460 -17.90 19.57 -18.19
N VAL A 461 -17.12 18.96 -19.06
CA VAL A 461 -17.40 19.00 -20.51
C VAL A 461 -18.71 18.25 -20.74
N PRO A 462 -19.78 18.92 -21.19
CA PRO A 462 -21.05 18.25 -21.41
C PRO A 462 -20.89 17.16 -22.49
N ASN A 463 -21.29 15.93 -22.17
CA ASN A 463 -21.44 14.82 -23.10
C ASN A 463 -20.17 14.15 -23.65
N ASP A 464 -19.28 13.68 -22.79
CA ASP A 464 -18.39 12.58 -23.17
C ASP A 464 -19.12 11.24 -22.97
N PRO A 465 -19.50 10.51 -24.04
CA PRO A 465 -20.24 9.26 -23.93
C PRO A 465 -19.43 8.11 -23.29
N ARG A 466 -18.19 8.34 -22.93
CA ARG A 466 -17.27 7.38 -22.28
C ARG A 466 -17.34 7.43 -20.76
N LEU A 467 -17.96 8.49 -20.20
CA LEU A 467 -18.10 8.64 -18.75
C LEU A 467 -19.53 8.31 -18.35
N PRO A 468 -19.75 7.46 -17.33
CA PRO A 468 -21.06 7.33 -16.72
C PRO A 468 -21.48 8.67 -16.10
N ASP A 469 -22.79 8.90 -16.05
CA ASP A 469 -23.37 10.12 -15.48
C ASP A 469 -22.71 10.51 -14.14
N THR A 470 -22.40 11.79 -14.02
CA THR A 470 -21.69 12.44 -12.93
C THR A 470 -21.91 11.83 -11.54
N CYS A 471 -20.82 11.68 -10.78
CA CYS A 471 -20.86 11.31 -9.36
C CYS A 471 -21.69 12.35 -8.57
N VAL A 472 -22.93 11.99 -8.24
CA VAL A 472 -23.90 12.87 -7.54
C VAL A 472 -23.48 13.16 -6.11
N LEU A 473 -22.52 12.40 -5.56
CA LEU A 473 -22.06 12.54 -4.17
C LEU A 473 -20.94 13.60 -3.98
N CYS A 474 -20.34 14.08 -5.08
CA CYS A 474 -19.30 15.10 -5.00
C CYS A 474 -19.85 16.55 -4.97
N ASP A 475 -21.17 16.75 -5.09
CA ASP A 475 -21.84 18.06 -5.11
C ASP A 475 -22.49 18.46 -3.77
N SER A 476 -22.22 17.75 -2.68
CA SER A 476 -22.79 18.07 -1.35
C SER A 476 -21.75 18.58 -0.37
#